data_2a8415501acfed3dde72ea66a98c53d1
#
_entry.id   2a8415501acfed3dde72ea66a98c53d1
#
_cell.length_a   1.000
_cell.length_b   1.000
_cell.length_c   1.000
_cell.angle_alpha   90.00
_cell.angle_beta   90.00
_cell.angle_gamma   90.00
#
_symmetry.space_group_name_H-M   'P 1'
#
loop_
_entity.id
_entity.type
_entity.pdbx_description
1 polymer ?
#
loop_
_entity_poly.entity_id
_entity_poly.type
_entity_poly.pdbx_seq_one_letter_code
_entity_poly.pdbx_strand_id
1 'polypeptide(L)'
;MTIIPPGSTIGILGGGQLGRMIAVAAAQLGYRTHIFAPEDSGPAADVSPNWTHGAYEDAAALSAFADSVDVVTYEFENIDPSAVDTLARHGLVRPGAQALRVAQDRLAEKRFVCDLGGLTAPFAPVESLDDLESAVETIGSRAILKTNRMGYDGKGQARLAEPGDAVGAWNAIGRQSAILEGFVTFAEEFSVILVRGADGAVRFWDSPANVHVDGILSTSTAPAGSLIEGQVEQARALAKQVADALDYVGVLTLEFFASADGPVFNEMAPRVHNSGHWTIEGAVTSQFENHVRAICGLPLGETGLAAPRVEMRNLIGDDVAAWADILRDPANHLHLYGKHE
;
A
#
# COMPACT_ATOMS: atom_id res chain seq x y z
N MET A 1 11.94 -18.21 -16.91
CA MET A 1 11.93 -17.28 -15.76
C MET A 1 12.98 -17.74 -14.77
N THR A 2 13.84 -16.85 -14.28
CA THR A 2 14.92 -17.25 -13.35
C THR A 2 14.37 -17.21 -11.92
N ILE A 3 14.45 -18.33 -11.23
CA ILE A 3 14.16 -18.43 -9.78
C ILE A 3 15.41 -17.99 -9.02
N ILE A 4 15.24 -17.07 -8.07
CA ILE A 4 16.28 -16.69 -7.12
C ILE A 4 16.27 -17.71 -5.98
N PRO A 5 17.37 -18.48 -5.77
CA PRO A 5 17.36 -19.57 -4.79
C PRO A 5 17.51 -19.05 -3.34
N PRO A 6 17.08 -19.83 -2.33
CA PRO A 6 17.43 -19.57 -0.93
C PRO A 6 18.94 -19.41 -0.73
N GLY A 7 19.33 -18.57 0.22
CA GLY A 7 20.72 -18.14 0.42
C GLY A 7 21.09 -16.85 -0.30
N SER A 8 20.29 -16.44 -1.31
CA SER A 8 20.41 -15.14 -1.97
C SER A 8 19.99 -13.99 -1.05
N THR A 9 20.31 -12.76 -1.45
CA THR A 9 20.04 -11.54 -0.68
C THR A 9 18.96 -10.70 -1.36
N ILE A 10 17.91 -10.37 -0.62
CA ILE A 10 16.86 -9.43 -1.03
C ILE A 10 17.23 -8.04 -0.52
N GLY A 11 17.36 -7.08 -1.41
CA GLY A 11 17.47 -5.67 -1.08
C GLY A 11 16.10 -5.07 -0.80
N ILE A 12 15.96 -4.28 0.27
CA ILE A 12 14.71 -3.61 0.63
C ILE A 12 14.99 -2.11 0.76
N LEU A 13 14.32 -1.29 -0.05
CA LEU A 13 14.31 0.16 0.11
C LEU A 13 13.30 0.54 1.20
N GLY A 14 13.79 1.21 2.23
CA GLY A 14 13.02 1.57 3.42
C GLY A 14 13.28 0.61 4.59
N GLY A 15 13.39 1.19 5.78
CA GLY A 15 13.75 0.49 7.01
C GLY A 15 12.63 0.43 8.04
N GLY A 16 11.38 0.68 7.64
CA GLY A 16 10.21 0.73 8.50
C GLY A 16 9.63 -0.65 8.86
N GLN A 17 8.41 -0.64 9.39
CA GLN A 17 7.74 -1.86 9.87
C GLN A 17 7.42 -2.86 8.75
N LEU A 18 7.08 -2.38 7.54
CA LEU A 18 6.79 -3.27 6.42
C LEU A 18 8.06 -3.96 5.94
N GLY A 19 9.18 -3.23 5.88
CA GLY A 19 10.51 -3.79 5.60
C GLY A 19 10.91 -4.84 6.63
N ARG A 20 10.65 -4.61 7.93
CA ARG A 20 10.84 -5.60 8.99
C ARG A 20 10.04 -6.89 8.72
N MET A 21 8.75 -6.78 8.40
CA MET A 21 7.89 -7.93 8.16
C MET A 21 8.27 -8.69 6.88
N ILE A 22 8.68 -7.98 5.82
CA ILE A 22 9.23 -8.61 4.61
C ILE A 22 10.52 -9.36 4.96
N ALA A 23 11.42 -8.76 5.76
CA ALA A 23 12.68 -9.39 6.16
C ALA A 23 12.46 -10.67 7.01
N VAL A 24 11.47 -10.67 7.91
CA VAL A 24 11.08 -11.87 8.69
C VAL A 24 10.58 -12.98 7.76
N ALA A 25 9.68 -12.66 6.81
CA ALA A 25 9.18 -13.63 5.83
C ALA A 25 10.30 -14.16 4.91
N ALA A 26 11.22 -13.29 4.49
CA ALA A 26 12.40 -13.68 3.71
C ALA A 26 13.29 -14.67 4.49
N ALA A 27 13.54 -14.39 5.76
CA ALA A 27 14.34 -15.27 6.62
C ALA A 27 13.71 -16.67 6.79
N GLN A 28 12.38 -16.76 6.91
CA GLN A 28 11.66 -18.04 6.98
C GLN A 28 11.85 -18.89 5.72
N LEU A 29 12.03 -18.26 4.56
CA LEU A 29 12.29 -18.90 3.27
C LEU A 29 13.81 -19.09 2.99
N GLY A 30 14.67 -18.74 3.95
CA GLY A 30 16.12 -18.92 3.83
C GLY A 30 16.85 -17.84 3.03
N TYR A 31 16.23 -16.69 2.79
CA TYR A 31 16.88 -15.53 2.18
C TYR A 31 17.53 -14.62 3.23
N ARG A 32 18.56 -13.91 2.82
CA ARG A 32 19.12 -12.79 3.57
C ARG A 32 18.45 -11.50 3.13
N THR A 33 18.51 -10.48 3.98
CA THR A 33 18.04 -9.14 3.63
C THR A 33 19.14 -8.09 3.80
N HIS A 34 19.07 -7.06 3.00
CA HIS A 34 19.91 -5.88 3.06
C HIS A 34 19.01 -4.65 2.90
N ILE A 35 18.99 -3.81 3.92
CA ILE A 35 18.18 -2.59 3.93
C ILE A 35 18.97 -1.42 3.36
N PHE A 36 18.34 -0.59 2.55
CA PHE A 36 18.83 0.72 2.13
C PHE A 36 17.84 1.79 2.59
N ALA A 37 18.27 2.72 3.41
CA ALA A 37 17.41 3.79 3.93
C ALA A 37 18.22 5.06 4.25
N PRO A 38 17.57 6.25 4.21
CA PRO A 38 18.21 7.51 4.60
C PRO A 38 18.37 7.68 6.12
N GLU A 39 17.73 6.85 6.92
CA GLU A 39 17.88 6.80 8.37
C GLU A 39 19.06 5.93 8.76
N ASP A 40 19.65 6.21 9.95
CA ASP A 40 20.75 5.41 10.50
C ASP A 40 20.27 4.03 11.00
N SER A 41 19.00 3.90 11.34
CA SER A 41 18.37 2.69 11.85
C SER A 41 16.84 2.78 11.73
N GLY A 42 16.14 1.65 11.91
CA GLY A 42 14.70 1.56 11.91
C GLY A 42 14.20 0.17 12.29
N PRO A 43 12.89 -0.08 12.32
CA PRO A 43 12.31 -1.37 12.70
C PRO A 43 12.88 -2.58 11.93
N ALA A 44 13.29 -2.41 10.68
CA ALA A 44 13.89 -3.47 9.87
C ALA A 44 15.35 -3.79 10.26
N ALA A 45 16.07 -2.86 10.90
CA ALA A 45 17.45 -3.07 11.32
C ALA A 45 17.61 -4.20 12.33
N ASP A 46 16.60 -4.43 13.19
CA ASP A 46 16.62 -5.49 14.20
C ASP A 46 16.61 -6.89 13.61
N VAL A 47 16.17 -7.06 12.37
CA VAL A 47 15.94 -8.36 11.72
C VAL A 47 16.68 -8.53 10.40
N SER A 48 17.39 -7.50 9.94
CA SER A 48 18.20 -7.53 8.73
C SER A 48 19.68 -7.52 9.09
N PRO A 49 20.49 -8.44 8.55
CA PRO A 49 21.92 -8.49 8.87
C PRO A 49 22.73 -7.34 8.27
N ASN A 50 22.20 -6.69 7.24
CA ASN A 50 22.90 -5.60 6.54
C ASN A 50 22.02 -4.36 6.42
N TRP A 51 22.65 -3.20 6.63
CA TRP A 51 22.04 -1.89 6.51
C TRP A 51 22.99 -0.93 5.78
N THR A 52 22.50 -0.29 4.74
CA THR A 52 23.21 0.81 4.07
C THR A 52 22.44 2.11 4.33
N HIS A 53 23.09 3.05 5.02
CA HIS A 53 22.62 4.42 5.16
C HIS A 53 22.95 5.17 3.85
N GLY A 54 21.92 5.74 3.20
CA GLY A 54 22.12 6.50 1.95
C GLY A 54 20.84 7.19 1.51
N ALA A 55 20.99 8.36 0.91
CA ALA A 55 19.86 9.09 0.33
C ALA A 55 19.37 8.39 -0.96
N TYR A 56 18.07 8.44 -1.20
CA TYR A 56 17.48 7.84 -2.42
C TYR A 56 17.88 8.58 -3.71
N GLU A 57 18.46 9.77 -3.61
CA GLU A 57 19.02 10.56 -4.70
C GLU A 57 20.49 10.23 -4.99
N ASP A 58 21.16 9.47 -4.12
CA ASP A 58 22.56 9.05 -4.32
C ASP A 58 22.65 7.86 -5.27
N ALA A 59 22.77 8.17 -6.55
CA ALA A 59 22.86 7.16 -7.61
C ALA A 59 24.07 6.22 -7.45
N ALA A 60 25.20 6.67 -6.86
CA ALA A 60 26.36 5.83 -6.65
C ALA A 60 26.12 4.82 -5.52
N ALA A 61 25.53 5.27 -4.40
CA ALA A 61 25.15 4.40 -3.31
C ALA A 61 24.08 3.37 -3.73
N LEU A 62 23.07 3.81 -4.50
CA LEU A 62 22.03 2.91 -5.06
C LEU A 62 22.63 1.86 -5.99
N SER A 63 23.57 2.25 -6.86
CA SER A 63 24.23 1.30 -7.76
C SER A 63 25.04 0.25 -6.99
N ALA A 64 25.84 0.68 -6.02
CA ALA A 64 26.60 -0.23 -5.16
C ALA A 64 25.70 -1.17 -4.34
N PHE A 65 24.55 -0.65 -3.88
CA PHE A 65 23.55 -1.45 -3.20
C PHE A 65 22.96 -2.52 -4.13
N ALA A 66 22.53 -2.13 -5.35
CA ALA A 66 21.97 -3.07 -6.32
C ALA A 66 22.96 -4.17 -6.70
N ASP A 67 24.26 -3.85 -6.84
CA ASP A 67 25.31 -4.82 -7.14
C ASP A 67 25.57 -5.81 -5.98
N SER A 68 25.10 -5.50 -4.77
CA SER A 68 25.28 -6.34 -3.56
C SER A 68 24.13 -7.30 -3.27
N VAL A 69 23.04 -7.25 -4.04
CA VAL A 69 21.82 -8.03 -3.82
C VAL A 69 21.33 -8.72 -5.08
N ASP A 70 20.49 -9.73 -4.96
CA ASP A 70 20.00 -10.53 -6.09
C ASP A 70 18.65 -10.01 -6.64
N VAL A 71 17.87 -9.33 -5.82
CA VAL A 71 16.62 -8.64 -6.19
C VAL A 71 16.38 -7.50 -5.22
N VAL A 72 15.81 -6.40 -5.73
CA VAL A 72 15.41 -5.25 -4.91
C VAL A 72 13.90 -5.16 -4.87
N THR A 73 13.36 -4.86 -3.69
CA THR A 73 11.97 -4.44 -3.46
C THR A 73 11.93 -3.17 -2.61
N TYR A 74 10.74 -2.63 -2.39
CA TYR A 74 10.54 -1.47 -1.53
C TYR A 74 9.36 -1.67 -0.57
N GLU A 75 9.41 -1.00 0.58
CA GLU A 75 8.40 -1.14 1.62
C GLU A 75 7.39 0.01 1.64
N PHE A 76 7.68 1.12 0.98
CA PHE A 76 6.79 2.28 0.94
C PHE A 76 6.82 2.96 -0.43
N GLU A 77 5.76 3.69 -0.74
CA GLU A 77 5.51 4.24 -2.08
C GLU A 77 6.14 5.60 -2.35
N ASN A 78 6.60 6.35 -1.35
CA ASN A 78 7.10 7.72 -1.54
C ASN A 78 8.60 7.80 -1.86
N ILE A 79 9.15 6.77 -2.53
CA ILE A 79 10.51 6.76 -3.08
C ILE A 79 10.47 7.36 -4.48
N ASP A 80 11.40 8.27 -4.81
CA ASP A 80 11.48 8.81 -6.16
C ASP A 80 11.63 7.67 -7.17
N PRO A 81 10.75 7.58 -8.20
CA PRO A 81 10.85 6.53 -9.21
C PRO A 81 12.21 6.49 -9.95
N SER A 82 12.95 7.60 -9.99
CA SER A 82 14.30 7.65 -10.58
C SER A 82 15.32 6.81 -9.80
N ALA A 83 15.12 6.66 -8.48
CA ALA A 83 15.92 5.75 -7.66
C ALA A 83 15.71 4.29 -8.09
N VAL A 84 14.45 3.91 -8.28
CA VAL A 84 14.09 2.57 -8.76
C VAL A 84 14.60 2.33 -10.19
N ASP A 85 14.54 3.33 -11.08
CA ASP A 85 15.14 3.24 -12.42
C ASP A 85 16.66 3.07 -12.36
N THR A 86 17.32 3.73 -11.41
CA THR A 86 18.77 3.57 -11.21
C THR A 86 19.09 2.14 -10.77
N LEU A 87 18.39 1.61 -9.79
CA LEU A 87 18.54 0.22 -9.34
C LEU A 87 18.27 -0.78 -10.48
N ALA A 88 17.25 -0.55 -11.29
CA ALA A 88 16.86 -1.43 -12.40
C ALA A 88 17.90 -1.51 -13.51
N ARG A 89 18.84 -0.56 -13.61
CA ARG A 89 19.98 -0.62 -14.53
C ARG A 89 21.08 -1.57 -14.05
N HIS A 90 21.13 -1.86 -12.76
CA HIS A 90 22.17 -2.67 -12.12
C HIS A 90 21.67 -4.05 -11.71
N GLY A 91 20.37 -4.20 -11.45
CA GLY A 91 19.83 -5.44 -10.95
C GLY A 91 18.31 -5.60 -11.18
N LEU A 92 17.77 -6.68 -10.67
CA LEU A 92 16.34 -6.97 -10.74
C LEU A 92 15.59 -6.20 -9.67
N VAL A 93 14.62 -5.38 -10.08
CA VAL A 93 13.75 -4.62 -9.17
C VAL A 93 12.30 -5.06 -9.37
N ARG A 94 11.63 -5.41 -8.28
CA ARG A 94 10.23 -5.86 -8.24
C ARG A 94 9.52 -5.34 -7.00
N PRO A 95 8.45 -4.59 -7.14
CA PRO A 95 7.82 -4.10 -8.37
C PRO A 95 8.68 -3.03 -9.09
N GLY A 96 8.32 -2.77 -10.38
CA GLY A 96 9.02 -1.77 -11.19
C GLY A 96 8.59 -0.33 -10.88
N ALA A 97 9.35 0.66 -11.38
CA ALA A 97 9.15 2.08 -11.14
C ALA A 97 7.79 2.63 -11.64
N GLN A 98 7.16 1.98 -12.63
CA GLN A 98 5.89 2.44 -13.18
C GLN A 98 4.78 2.43 -12.13
N ALA A 99 4.79 1.43 -11.24
CA ALA A 99 3.81 1.34 -10.15
C ALA A 99 3.91 2.54 -9.19
N LEU A 100 5.13 2.97 -8.86
CA LEU A 100 5.35 4.16 -8.04
C LEU A 100 4.91 5.44 -8.76
N ARG A 101 5.21 5.59 -10.06
CA ARG A 101 4.80 6.78 -10.83
C ARG A 101 3.30 6.97 -10.83
N VAL A 102 2.54 5.87 -10.91
CA VAL A 102 1.08 5.94 -10.88
C VAL A 102 0.58 6.16 -9.47
N ALA A 103 1.05 5.41 -8.47
CA ALA A 103 0.51 5.46 -7.11
C ALA A 103 0.87 6.74 -6.33
N GLN A 104 1.98 7.39 -6.65
CA GLN A 104 2.42 8.61 -5.94
C GLN A 104 1.65 9.87 -6.31
N ASP A 105 0.94 9.86 -7.43
CA ASP A 105 0.22 11.03 -7.94
C ASP A 105 -1.26 10.69 -8.06
N ARG A 106 -2.08 11.26 -7.17
CA ARG A 106 -3.52 10.94 -7.07
C ARG A 106 -4.28 11.20 -8.37
N LEU A 107 -3.87 12.21 -9.13
CA LEU A 107 -4.50 12.51 -10.42
C LEU A 107 -4.12 11.47 -11.49
N ALA A 108 -2.84 11.08 -11.53
CA ALA A 108 -2.37 10.02 -12.43
C ALA A 108 -3.02 8.68 -12.08
N GLU A 109 -3.12 8.35 -10.79
CA GLU A 109 -3.74 7.14 -10.27
C GLU A 109 -5.23 7.05 -10.66
N LYS A 110 -6.01 8.11 -10.41
CA LYS A 110 -7.44 8.15 -10.76
C LYS A 110 -7.65 8.02 -12.27
N ARG A 111 -6.87 8.76 -13.08
CA ARG A 111 -6.93 8.65 -14.54
C ARG A 111 -6.61 7.25 -15.03
N PHE A 112 -5.53 6.68 -14.51
CA PHE A 112 -5.11 5.32 -14.87
C PHE A 112 -6.21 4.28 -14.58
N VAL A 113 -6.86 4.38 -13.42
CA VAL A 113 -7.96 3.48 -13.06
C VAL A 113 -9.21 3.73 -13.92
N CYS A 114 -9.56 4.99 -14.21
CA CYS A 114 -10.67 5.31 -15.12
C CYS A 114 -10.42 4.78 -16.54
N ASP A 115 -9.19 4.88 -17.06
CA ASP A 115 -8.82 4.36 -18.39
C ASP A 115 -8.97 2.84 -18.48
N LEU A 116 -8.87 2.13 -17.35
CA LEU A 116 -9.13 0.70 -17.22
C LEU A 116 -10.62 0.36 -16.94
N GLY A 117 -11.51 1.38 -16.94
CA GLY A 117 -12.94 1.21 -16.72
C GLY A 117 -13.35 1.12 -15.24
N GLY A 118 -12.47 1.48 -14.31
CA GLY A 118 -12.78 1.54 -12.88
C GLY A 118 -13.67 2.75 -12.54
N LEU A 119 -14.57 2.57 -11.58
CA LEU A 119 -15.37 3.64 -11.01
C LEU A 119 -14.58 4.35 -9.91
N THR A 120 -14.50 5.69 -10.00
CA THR A 120 -13.86 6.54 -8.98
C THR A 120 -14.84 7.60 -8.49
N ALA A 121 -14.54 8.28 -7.39
CA ALA A 121 -15.18 9.55 -7.09
C ALA A 121 -15.04 10.50 -8.29
N PRO A 122 -16.01 11.38 -8.59
CA PRO A 122 -15.79 12.48 -9.54
C PRO A 122 -14.60 13.31 -9.07
N PHE A 123 -13.70 13.68 -9.96
CA PHE A 123 -12.51 14.43 -9.59
C PHE A 123 -12.11 15.48 -10.62
N ALA A 124 -11.40 16.50 -10.16
CA ALA A 124 -10.80 17.54 -11.00
C ALA A 124 -9.40 17.93 -10.51
N PRO A 125 -8.47 18.26 -11.43
CA PRO A 125 -7.17 18.81 -11.06
C PRO A 125 -7.32 20.23 -10.50
N VAL A 126 -6.49 20.61 -9.54
CA VAL A 126 -6.48 21.94 -8.91
C VAL A 126 -5.03 22.41 -8.80
N GLU A 127 -4.68 23.45 -9.57
CA GLU A 127 -3.35 24.08 -9.56
C GLU A 127 -3.41 25.51 -9.00
N SER A 128 -4.63 26.06 -8.86
CA SER A 128 -4.89 27.39 -8.36
C SER A 128 -6.20 27.47 -7.58
N LEU A 129 -6.44 28.59 -6.89
CA LEU A 129 -7.73 28.83 -6.24
C LEU A 129 -8.87 28.92 -7.27
N ASP A 130 -8.63 29.56 -8.43
CA ASP A 130 -9.62 29.70 -9.50
C ASP A 130 -10.01 28.32 -10.07
N ASP A 131 -9.05 27.38 -10.18
CA ASP A 131 -9.33 25.98 -10.56
C ASP A 131 -10.20 25.29 -9.51
N LEU A 132 -9.90 25.51 -8.21
CA LEU A 132 -10.68 24.94 -7.12
C LEU A 132 -12.13 25.44 -7.14
N GLU A 133 -12.34 26.74 -7.32
CA GLU A 133 -13.68 27.32 -7.40
C GLU A 133 -14.45 26.74 -8.59
N SER A 134 -13.82 26.66 -9.77
CA SER A 134 -14.40 26.03 -10.97
C SER A 134 -14.70 24.54 -10.78
N ALA A 135 -13.82 23.81 -10.09
CA ALA A 135 -14.02 22.40 -9.76
C ALA A 135 -15.20 22.21 -8.79
N VAL A 136 -15.35 23.08 -7.80
CA VAL A 136 -16.51 23.07 -6.87
C VAL A 136 -17.82 23.31 -7.59
N GLU A 137 -17.86 24.21 -8.59
CA GLU A 137 -19.05 24.42 -9.42
C GLU A 137 -19.46 23.17 -10.20
N THR A 138 -18.47 22.37 -10.66
CA THR A 138 -18.69 21.19 -11.50
C THR A 138 -18.99 19.93 -10.70
N ILE A 139 -18.23 19.69 -9.61
CA ILE A 139 -18.28 18.47 -8.80
C ILE A 139 -19.31 18.61 -7.67
N GLY A 140 -19.48 19.84 -7.15
CA GLY A 140 -20.29 20.15 -5.97
C GLY A 140 -19.43 20.47 -4.76
N SER A 141 -20.04 21.14 -3.80
CA SER A 141 -19.34 21.63 -2.60
C SER A 141 -19.08 20.55 -1.53
N ARG A 142 -19.77 19.42 -1.55
CA ARG A 142 -19.44 18.29 -0.67
C ARG A 142 -18.31 17.50 -1.30
N ALA A 143 -17.08 17.93 -1.02
CA ALA A 143 -15.88 17.41 -1.67
C ALA A 143 -14.69 17.40 -0.70
N ILE A 144 -13.63 16.72 -1.10
CA ILE A 144 -12.37 16.66 -0.36
C ILE A 144 -11.26 17.14 -1.30
N LEU A 145 -10.56 18.19 -0.90
CA LEU A 145 -9.35 18.64 -1.57
C LEU A 145 -8.16 17.90 -0.98
N LYS A 146 -7.38 17.23 -1.82
CA LYS A 146 -6.20 16.43 -1.41
C LYS A 146 -4.99 16.88 -2.19
N THR A 147 -3.82 17.02 -1.55
CA THR A 147 -2.56 17.22 -2.29
C THR A 147 -2.32 16.06 -3.24
N ASN A 148 -1.81 16.34 -4.45
CA ASN A 148 -1.56 15.29 -5.45
C ASN A 148 -0.51 14.28 -4.98
N ARG A 149 0.45 14.72 -4.15
CA ARG A 149 1.56 13.89 -3.66
C ARG A 149 1.72 14.04 -2.16
N MET A 150 2.41 13.08 -1.53
CA MET A 150 2.83 13.11 -0.12
C MET A 150 1.68 13.19 0.90
N GLY A 151 0.43 12.94 0.50
CA GLY A 151 -0.70 12.83 1.43
C GLY A 151 -0.83 11.38 1.94
N TYR A 152 -0.86 11.20 3.25
CA TYR A 152 -1.05 9.92 3.93
C TYR A 152 -1.75 10.11 5.28
N ASP A 153 -2.44 9.11 5.79
CA ASP A 153 -3.09 9.13 7.11
C ASP A 153 -3.90 10.41 7.38
N GLY A 154 -4.66 10.88 6.39
CA GLY A 154 -5.46 12.10 6.51
C GLY A 154 -4.69 13.42 6.41
N LYS A 155 -3.37 13.41 6.27
CA LYS A 155 -2.55 14.61 6.05
C LYS A 155 -2.66 15.10 4.59
N GLY A 156 -2.52 16.41 4.40
CA GLY A 156 -2.59 17.03 3.07
C GLY A 156 -4.00 17.01 2.47
N GLN A 157 -5.05 17.01 3.30
CA GLN A 157 -6.43 17.07 2.84
C GLN A 157 -7.26 18.08 3.63
N ALA A 158 -8.26 18.65 2.94
CA ALA A 158 -9.25 19.55 3.51
C ALA A 158 -10.65 19.22 2.98
N ARG A 159 -11.64 19.21 3.86
CA ARG A 159 -13.04 18.95 3.49
C ARG A 159 -13.72 20.28 3.14
N LEU A 160 -14.53 20.24 2.09
CA LEU A 160 -15.41 21.32 1.70
C LEU A 160 -16.86 20.85 1.96
N ALA A 161 -17.62 21.62 2.73
CA ALA A 161 -19.06 21.41 2.97
C ALA A 161 -19.90 22.36 2.13
N GLU A 162 -19.39 23.56 1.86
CA GLU A 162 -20.04 24.61 1.07
C GLU A 162 -19.02 25.34 0.17
N PRO A 163 -19.45 26.03 -0.90
CA PRO A 163 -18.53 26.70 -1.83
C PRO A 163 -17.60 27.72 -1.15
N GLY A 164 -18.07 28.38 -0.08
CA GLY A 164 -17.27 29.33 0.69
C GLY A 164 -16.04 28.76 1.37
N ASP A 165 -15.95 27.44 1.51
CA ASP A 165 -14.82 26.77 2.14
C ASP A 165 -13.57 26.75 1.23
N ALA A 166 -13.69 27.02 -0.07
CA ALA A 166 -12.61 26.86 -1.06
C ALA A 166 -11.31 27.58 -0.66
N VAL A 167 -11.41 28.86 -0.26
CA VAL A 167 -10.24 29.64 0.17
C VAL A 167 -9.57 29.03 1.40
N GLY A 168 -10.36 28.59 2.38
CA GLY A 168 -9.87 27.95 3.59
C GLY A 168 -9.19 26.62 3.29
N ALA A 169 -9.80 25.78 2.48
CA ALA A 169 -9.27 24.48 2.06
C ALA A 169 -7.96 24.61 1.28
N TRP A 170 -7.90 25.56 0.32
CA TRP A 170 -6.70 25.85 -0.46
C TRP A 170 -5.52 26.28 0.43
N ASN A 171 -5.78 27.12 1.42
CA ASN A 171 -4.77 27.52 2.39
C ASN A 171 -4.33 26.37 3.29
N ALA A 172 -5.27 25.51 3.73
CA ALA A 172 -4.99 24.38 4.63
C ALA A 172 -4.06 23.35 4.00
N ILE A 173 -4.14 23.12 2.69
CA ILE A 173 -3.22 22.21 1.96
C ILE A 173 -1.91 22.89 1.53
N GLY A 174 -1.65 24.13 1.98
CA GLY A 174 -0.42 24.86 1.66
C GLY A 174 -0.37 25.41 0.23
N ARG A 175 -1.49 25.55 -0.46
CA ARG A 175 -1.61 26.06 -1.84
C ARG A 175 -0.77 25.25 -2.85
N GLN A 176 -0.77 23.96 -2.68
CA GLN A 176 -0.02 23.03 -3.53
C GLN A 176 -0.93 22.41 -4.60
N SER A 177 -0.33 21.89 -5.67
CA SER A 177 -1.01 21.07 -6.66
C SER A 177 -1.85 19.97 -5.97
N ALA A 178 -3.11 19.88 -6.36
CA ALA A 178 -4.09 19.06 -5.65
C ALA A 178 -5.11 18.45 -6.61
N ILE A 179 -5.92 17.55 -6.06
CA ILE A 179 -7.11 16.98 -6.69
C ILE A 179 -8.32 17.32 -5.80
N LEU A 180 -9.40 17.80 -6.40
CA LEU A 180 -10.70 17.87 -5.73
C LEU A 180 -11.45 16.58 -6.05
N GLU A 181 -11.85 15.83 -5.03
CA GLU A 181 -12.68 14.62 -5.16
C GLU A 181 -14.07 14.89 -4.57
N GLY A 182 -15.12 14.55 -5.34
CA GLY A 182 -16.49 14.59 -4.87
C GLY A 182 -16.71 13.57 -3.73
N PHE A 183 -17.59 13.89 -2.81
CA PHE A 183 -17.90 13.02 -1.69
C PHE A 183 -18.60 11.74 -2.16
N VAL A 184 -18.07 10.60 -1.81
CA VAL A 184 -18.69 9.29 -2.07
C VAL A 184 -19.57 8.90 -0.88
N THR A 185 -20.84 8.58 -1.17
CA THR A 185 -21.71 7.94 -0.16
C THR A 185 -21.49 6.44 -0.23
N PHE A 186 -20.97 5.87 0.83
CA PHE A 186 -20.69 4.44 0.93
C PHE A 186 -21.18 3.87 2.27
N ALA A 187 -21.34 2.56 2.31
CA ALA A 187 -21.76 1.86 3.51
C ALA A 187 -20.56 1.25 4.25
N GLU A 188 -19.59 0.72 3.53
CA GLU A 188 -18.40 0.04 4.06
C GLU A 188 -17.17 0.34 3.21
N GLU A 189 -16.00 0.22 3.82
CA GLU A 189 -14.70 0.27 3.13
C GLU A 189 -14.09 -1.12 3.08
N PHE A 190 -13.39 -1.45 2.00
CA PHE A 190 -12.73 -2.74 1.87
C PHE A 190 -11.48 -2.66 1.00
N SER A 191 -10.61 -3.66 1.13
CA SER A 191 -9.41 -3.78 0.31
C SER A 191 -9.45 -5.03 -0.56
N VAL A 192 -8.97 -4.92 -1.78
CA VAL A 192 -8.58 -6.06 -2.61
C VAL A 192 -7.07 -6.17 -2.54
N ILE A 193 -6.60 -7.25 -1.93
CA ILE A 193 -5.18 -7.56 -1.82
C ILE A 193 -4.90 -8.71 -2.76
N LEU A 194 -3.98 -8.49 -3.70
CA LEU A 194 -3.54 -9.51 -4.63
C LEU A 194 -2.02 -9.67 -4.61
N VAL A 195 -1.56 -10.81 -5.05
CA VAL A 195 -0.18 -11.04 -5.43
C VAL A 195 -0.13 -11.47 -6.88
N ARG A 196 0.79 -10.89 -7.66
CA ARG A 196 1.07 -11.31 -9.03
C ARG A 196 2.52 -11.81 -9.12
N GLY A 197 2.67 -13.03 -9.58
CA GLY A 197 3.96 -13.64 -9.86
C GLY A 197 4.59 -13.10 -11.14
N ALA A 198 5.88 -13.31 -11.29
CA ALA A 198 6.61 -12.93 -12.50
C ALA A 198 6.20 -13.76 -13.74
N ASP A 199 5.45 -14.85 -13.57
CA ASP A 199 4.82 -15.65 -14.62
C ASP A 199 3.43 -15.13 -15.01
N GLY A 200 2.95 -14.06 -14.37
CA GLY A 200 1.62 -13.51 -14.56
C GLY A 200 0.51 -14.21 -13.76
N ALA A 201 0.83 -15.25 -13.00
CA ALA A 201 -0.12 -15.88 -12.08
C ALA A 201 -0.58 -14.90 -11.03
N VAL A 202 -1.89 -14.85 -10.74
CA VAL A 202 -2.47 -13.96 -9.74
C VAL A 202 -3.23 -14.76 -8.70
N ARG A 203 -3.07 -14.38 -7.42
CA ARG A 203 -3.89 -14.86 -6.33
C ARG A 203 -4.43 -13.69 -5.52
N PHE A 204 -5.62 -13.87 -4.96
CA PHE A 204 -6.29 -12.89 -4.12
C PHE A 204 -6.49 -13.48 -2.73
N TRP A 205 -6.31 -12.68 -1.69
CA TRP A 205 -6.83 -12.99 -0.37
C TRP A 205 -8.31 -12.63 -0.27
N ASP A 206 -8.99 -13.12 0.75
CA ASP A 206 -10.30 -12.61 1.09
C ASP A 206 -10.24 -11.10 1.31
N SER A 207 -11.23 -10.38 0.78
CA SER A 207 -11.29 -8.93 0.90
C SER A 207 -11.81 -8.56 2.29
N PRO A 208 -11.00 -7.91 3.15
CA PRO A 208 -11.46 -7.53 4.47
C PRO A 208 -12.36 -6.30 4.42
N ALA A 209 -13.35 -6.25 5.31
CA ALA A 209 -14.00 -5.00 5.67
C ALA A 209 -13.05 -4.17 6.54
N ASN A 210 -12.87 -2.89 6.21
CA ASN A 210 -11.96 -1.99 6.89
C ASN A 210 -12.73 -0.91 7.66
N VAL A 211 -12.23 -0.56 8.84
CA VAL A 211 -12.74 0.56 9.62
C VAL A 211 -11.61 1.53 9.87
N HIS A 212 -11.79 2.77 9.43
CA HIS A 212 -10.86 3.87 9.71
C HIS A 212 -11.40 4.76 10.81
N VAL A 213 -10.51 5.20 11.69
CA VAL A 213 -10.78 6.19 12.73
C VAL A 213 -9.79 7.34 12.54
N ASP A 214 -10.31 8.55 12.37
CA ASP A 214 -9.52 9.76 12.12
C ASP A 214 -8.53 9.62 10.93
N GLY A 215 -8.93 8.83 9.89
CA GLY A 215 -8.13 8.59 8.69
C GLY A 215 -7.06 7.50 8.85
N ILE A 216 -6.98 6.84 10.00
CA ILE A 216 -6.05 5.74 10.26
C ILE A 216 -6.83 4.41 10.31
N LEU A 217 -6.34 3.38 9.64
CA LEU A 217 -6.94 2.05 9.69
C LEU A 217 -6.92 1.52 11.14
N SER A 218 -8.11 1.27 11.69
CA SER A 218 -8.29 0.73 13.04
C SER A 218 -8.42 -0.79 13.03
N THR A 219 -9.35 -1.32 12.21
CA THR A 219 -9.59 -2.77 12.12
C THR A 219 -9.77 -3.23 10.69
N SER A 220 -9.37 -4.49 10.41
CA SER A 220 -9.70 -5.23 9.20
C SER A 220 -10.27 -6.58 9.58
N THR A 221 -11.44 -6.93 9.04
CA THR A 221 -12.14 -8.19 9.35
C THR A 221 -12.37 -9.01 8.08
N ALA A 222 -11.94 -10.27 8.09
CA ALA A 222 -12.17 -11.23 7.00
C ALA A 222 -12.86 -12.52 7.56
N PRO A 223 -13.82 -13.12 6.83
CA PRO A 223 -14.45 -12.57 5.63
C PRO A 223 -15.27 -11.31 5.92
N ALA A 224 -15.47 -10.50 4.89
CA ALA A 224 -16.33 -9.32 4.98
C ALA A 224 -17.82 -9.70 4.95
N GLY A 225 -18.69 -8.71 5.16
CA GLY A 225 -20.15 -8.90 5.07
C GLY A 225 -20.66 -9.01 3.63
N SER A 226 -21.94 -9.40 3.49
CA SER A 226 -22.58 -9.70 2.21
C SER A 226 -22.58 -8.55 1.19
N LEU A 227 -22.52 -7.29 1.64
CA LEU A 227 -22.43 -6.14 0.76
C LEU A 227 -21.11 -6.14 -0.03
N ILE A 228 -20.00 -6.35 0.68
CA ILE A 228 -18.67 -6.42 0.06
C ILE A 228 -18.55 -7.69 -0.78
N GLU A 229 -19.04 -8.85 -0.27
CA GLU A 229 -19.05 -10.10 -1.02
C GLU A 229 -19.75 -9.97 -2.38
N GLY A 230 -20.84 -9.19 -2.44
CA GLY A 230 -21.56 -8.91 -3.69
C GLY A 230 -20.78 -8.05 -4.71
N GLN A 231 -19.75 -7.35 -4.28
CA GLN A 231 -18.98 -6.40 -5.12
C GLN A 231 -17.53 -6.86 -5.37
N VAL A 232 -17.05 -7.85 -4.61
CA VAL A 232 -15.64 -8.23 -4.59
C VAL A 232 -15.12 -8.71 -5.95
N GLU A 233 -15.92 -9.42 -6.72
CA GLU A 233 -15.47 -9.94 -8.03
C GLU A 233 -15.25 -8.82 -9.04
N GLN A 234 -16.08 -7.77 -9.02
CA GLN A 234 -15.86 -6.58 -9.86
C GLN A 234 -14.59 -5.85 -9.44
N ALA A 235 -14.37 -5.68 -8.14
CA ALA A 235 -13.17 -5.04 -7.62
C ALA A 235 -11.89 -5.86 -7.92
N ARG A 236 -11.94 -7.20 -7.81
CA ARG A 236 -10.84 -8.11 -8.18
C ARG A 236 -10.52 -8.05 -9.67
N ALA A 237 -11.54 -7.99 -10.52
CA ALA A 237 -11.34 -7.87 -11.97
C ALA A 237 -10.57 -6.58 -12.31
N LEU A 238 -10.95 -5.44 -11.71
CA LEU A 238 -10.23 -4.18 -11.86
C LEU A 238 -8.80 -4.26 -11.30
N ALA A 239 -8.63 -4.80 -10.10
CA ALA A 239 -7.31 -4.93 -9.48
C ALA A 239 -6.35 -5.79 -10.32
N LYS A 240 -6.87 -6.85 -10.95
CA LYS A 240 -6.09 -7.66 -11.89
C LYS A 240 -5.70 -6.86 -13.13
N GLN A 241 -6.61 -6.09 -13.72
CA GLN A 241 -6.32 -5.23 -14.87
C GLN A 241 -5.24 -4.20 -14.54
N VAL A 242 -5.31 -3.57 -13.35
CA VAL A 242 -4.28 -2.66 -12.85
C VAL A 242 -2.93 -3.36 -12.74
N ALA A 243 -2.89 -4.54 -12.11
CA ALA A 243 -1.65 -5.30 -11.95
C ALA A 243 -1.05 -5.74 -13.30
N ASP A 244 -1.88 -6.13 -14.27
CA ASP A 244 -1.44 -6.50 -15.61
C ASP A 244 -0.93 -5.30 -16.41
N ALA A 245 -1.62 -4.16 -16.36
CA ALA A 245 -1.22 -2.93 -17.06
C ALA A 245 0.08 -2.33 -16.51
N LEU A 246 0.40 -2.58 -15.24
CA LEU A 246 1.65 -2.17 -14.59
C LEU A 246 2.79 -3.20 -14.76
N ASP A 247 2.55 -4.35 -15.39
CA ASP A 247 3.43 -5.53 -15.37
C ASP A 247 3.95 -5.82 -13.96
N TYR A 248 3.04 -5.76 -13.01
CA TYR A 248 3.33 -5.79 -11.58
C TYR A 248 3.84 -7.15 -11.13
N VAL A 249 4.86 -7.16 -10.27
CA VAL A 249 5.35 -8.38 -9.62
C VAL A 249 5.48 -8.14 -8.13
N GLY A 250 4.70 -8.85 -7.32
CA GLY A 250 4.63 -8.66 -5.87
C GLY A 250 3.20 -8.51 -5.38
N VAL A 251 3.04 -8.05 -4.15
CA VAL A 251 1.74 -7.72 -3.54
C VAL A 251 1.32 -6.31 -3.92
N LEU A 252 0.08 -6.18 -4.36
CA LEU A 252 -0.59 -4.92 -4.70
C LEU A 252 -1.92 -4.86 -3.94
N THR A 253 -2.24 -3.72 -3.38
CA THR A 253 -3.52 -3.48 -2.69
C THR A 253 -4.26 -2.33 -3.32
N LEU A 254 -5.55 -2.52 -3.57
CA LEU A 254 -6.48 -1.46 -3.96
C LEU A 254 -7.54 -1.30 -2.89
N GLU A 255 -7.82 -0.06 -2.51
CA GLU A 255 -8.87 0.29 -1.56
C GLU A 255 -10.13 0.76 -2.26
N PHE A 256 -11.27 0.34 -1.74
CA PHE A 256 -12.58 0.62 -2.32
C PHE A 256 -13.61 1.03 -1.27
N PHE A 257 -14.53 1.87 -1.71
CA PHE A 257 -15.78 2.13 -1.02
C PHE A 257 -16.87 1.24 -1.61
N ALA A 258 -17.57 0.47 -0.75
CA ALA A 258 -18.76 -0.29 -1.15
C ALA A 258 -19.96 0.65 -1.22
N SER A 259 -20.37 1.04 -2.43
CA SER A 259 -21.49 1.92 -2.69
C SER A 259 -22.69 1.19 -3.29
N ALA A 260 -23.83 1.88 -3.42
CA ALA A 260 -25.00 1.33 -4.09
C ALA A 260 -24.78 1.03 -5.57
N ASP A 261 -23.85 1.76 -6.21
CA ASP A 261 -23.54 1.66 -7.63
C ASP A 261 -22.40 0.67 -7.93
N GLY A 262 -21.87 0.01 -6.90
CA GLY A 262 -20.74 -0.93 -6.99
C GLY A 262 -19.48 -0.41 -6.27
N PRO A 263 -18.34 -1.10 -6.46
CA PRO A 263 -17.09 -0.72 -5.81
C PRO A 263 -16.50 0.54 -6.44
N VAL A 264 -16.36 1.60 -5.63
CA VAL A 264 -15.71 2.85 -6.02
C VAL A 264 -14.26 2.82 -5.56
N PHE A 265 -13.32 2.89 -6.50
CA PHE A 265 -11.90 2.91 -6.21
C PHE A 265 -11.51 4.17 -5.44
N ASN A 266 -10.77 3.99 -4.33
CA ASN A 266 -10.22 5.07 -3.52
C ASN A 266 -8.74 5.31 -3.84
N GLU A 267 -7.85 4.38 -3.52
CA GLU A 267 -6.41 4.50 -3.75
C GLU A 267 -5.76 3.12 -3.88
N MET A 268 -4.51 3.06 -4.36
CA MET A 268 -3.72 1.84 -4.38
C MET A 268 -2.39 1.99 -3.65
N ALA A 269 -1.95 0.88 -3.06
CA ALA A 269 -0.63 0.75 -2.49
C ALA A 269 0.17 -0.30 -3.28
N PRO A 270 1.24 0.08 -4.00
CA PRO A 270 2.06 -0.84 -4.78
C PRO A 270 3.05 -1.61 -3.89
N ARG A 271 2.56 -2.21 -2.82
CA ARG A 271 3.33 -2.89 -1.76
C ARG A 271 2.42 -3.74 -0.88
N VAL A 272 3.02 -4.47 0.05
CA VAL A 272 2.29 -5.04 1.19
C VAL A 272 1.57 -3.92 1.97
N HIS A 273 0.39 -4.23 2.52
CA HIS A 273 -0.50 -3.20 3.07
C HIS A 273 -0.98 -3.55 4.48
N ASN A 274 -1.27 -2.51 5.27
CA ASN A 274 -1.76 -2.65 6.64
C ASN A 274 -3.05 -3.48 6.72
N SER A 275 -4.00 -3.25 5.79
CA SER A 275 -5.24 -4.04 5.73
C SER A 275 -5.03 -5.52 5.41
N GLY A 276 -3.81 -5.94 5.04
CA GLY A 276 -3.40 -7.31 4.80
C GLY A 276 -2.62 -7.96 5.95
N HIS A 277 -2.41 -7.26 7.08
CA HIS A 277 -1.64 -7.83 8.20
C HIS A 277 -2.33 -9.03 8.85
N TRP A 278 -3.66 -9.10 8.81
CA TRP A 278 -4.42 -10.27 9.26
C TRP A 278 -3.97 -11.57 8.57
N THR A 279 -3.35 -11.49 7.39
CA THR A 279 -2.91 -12.66 6.64
C THR A 279 -1.74 -13.41 7.28
N ILE A 280 -1.05 -12.82 8.28
CA ILE A 280 0.12 -13.44 8.91
C ILE A 280 -0.29 -14.75 9.58
N GLU A 281 -1.33 -14.75 10.40
CA GLU A 281 -1.87 -15.94 11.04
C GLU A 281 -3.22 -16.36 10.44
N GLY A 282 -3.93 -15.43 9.80
CA GLY A 282 -5.30 -15.63 9.32
C GLY A 282 -5.41 -16.22 7.92
N ALA A 283 -4.32 -16.35 7.17
CA ALA A 283 -4.31 -16.99 5.86
C ALA A 283 -3.30 -18.14 5.81
N VAL A 284 -3.49 -19.07 4.84
CA VAL A 284 -2.55 -20.18 4.60
C VAL A 284 -1.15 -19.65 4.27
N THR A 285 -1.07 -18.57 3.48
CA THR A 285 0.19 -17.87 3.18
C THR A 285 -0.03 -16.38 3.36
N SER A 286 0.85 -15.72 4.12
CA SER A 286 0.77 -14.30 4.37
C SER A 286 1.09 -13.46 3.13
N GLN A 287 0.64 -12.20 3.13
CA GLN A 287 1.03 -11.25 2.07
C GLN A 287 2.55 -11.07 1.99
N PHE A 288 3.25 -11.11 3.12
CA PHE A 288 4.70 -10.94 3.17
C PHE A 288 5.44 -12.12 2.55
N GLU A 289 5.05 -13.36 2.88
CA GLU A 289 5.63 -14.54 2.27
C GLU A 289 5.34 -14.60 0.77
N ASN A 290 4.10 -14.34 0.35
CA ASN A 290 3.76 -14.32 -1.06
C ASN A 290 4.43 -13.18 -1.83
N HIS A 291 4.68 -12.03 -1.18
CA HIS A 291 5.50 -10.98 -1.78
C HIS A 291 6.93 -11.47 -2.07
N VAL A 292 7.58 -12.09 -1.09
CA VAL A 292 8.91 -12.69 -1.24
C VAL A 292 8.91 -13.76 -2.34
N ARG A 293 7.91 -14.66 -2.36
CA ARG A 293 7.78 -15.68 -3.40
C ARG A 293 7.66 -15.04 -4.79
N ALA A 294 6.83 -14.03 -4.96
CA ALA A 294 6.61 -13.36 -6.23
C ALA A 294 7.90 -12.68 -6.74
N ILE A 295 8.56 -11.88 -5.90
CA ILE A 295 9.77 -11.15 -6.31
C ILE A 295 10.94 -12.07 -6.60
N CYS A 296 11.02 -13.23 -5.94
CA CYS A 296 12.04 -14.26 -6.17
C CYS A 296 11.68 -15.25 -7.29
N GLY A 297 10.49 -15.11 -7.93
CA GLY A 297 10.07 -16.01 -9.01
C GLY A 297 9.66 -17.41 -8.54
N LEU A 298 9.31 -17.56 -7.26
CA LEU A 298 8.80 -18.82 -6.69
C LEU A 298 7.29 -18.97 -7.01
N PRO A 299 6.76 -20.19 -7.00
CA PRO A 299 5.31 -20.41 -7.06
C PRO A 299 4.59 -19.72 -5.92
N LEU A 300 3.46 -19.07 -6.23
CA LEU A 300 2.62 -18.40 -5.22
C LEU A 300 1.97 -19.42 -4.29
N GLY A 301 1.96 -19.09 -2.98
CA GLY A 301 1.26 -19.87 -1.97
C GLY A 301 -0.24 -19.64 -2.00
N GLU A 302 -1.00 -20.59 -1.43
CA GLU A 302 -2.45 -20.50 -1.28
C GLU A 302 -2.83 -19.37 -0.31
N THR A 303 -3.92 -18.64 -0.64
CA THR A 303 -4.31 -17.41 0.06
C THR A 303 -5.59 -17.56 0.91
N GLY A 304 -6.15 -18.77 0.97
CA GLY A 304 -7.38 -19.03 1.71
C GLY A 304 -7.26 -18.73 3.21
N LEU A 305 -8.39 -18.43 3.84
CA LEU A 305 -8.48 -18.21 5.29
C LEU A 305 -8.02 -19.46 6.07
N ALA A 306 -7.25 -19.25 7.12
CA ALA A 306 -6.83 -20.28 8.07
C ALA A 306 -7.83 -20.50 9.23
N ALA A 307 -8.79 -19.58 9.39
CA ALA A 307 -9.84 -19.62 10.41
C ALA A 307 -11.17 -19.12 9.83
N PRO A 308 -12.33 -19.47 10.43
CA PRO A 308 -13.64 -19.02 9.95
C PRO A 308 -13.83 -17.50 9.96
N ARG A 309 -13.12 -16.80 10.84
CA ARG A 309 -13.08 -15.35 10.97
C ARG A 309 -11.76 -14.92 11.54
N VAL A 310 -11.24 -13.83 11.01
CA VAL A 310 -10.02 -13.17 11.48
C VAL A 310 -10.30 -11.68 11.61
N GLU A 311 -9.80 -11.07 12.67
CA GLU A 311 -9.83 -9.62 12.88
C GLU A 311 -8.41 -9.14 13.19
N MET A 312 -7.93 -8.18 12.43
CA MET A 312 -6.72 -7.44 12.73
C MET A 312 -7.11 -6.10 13.35
N ARG A 313 -6.40 -5.71 14.40
CA ARG A 313 -6.55 -4.39 15.04
C ARG A 313 -5.20 -3.72 15.15
N ASN A 314 -5.13 -2.48 14.71
CA ASN A 314 -3.97 -1.63 14.94
C ASN A 314 -3.99 -1.09 16.37
N LEU A 315 -2.86 -1.22 17.05
CA LEU A 315 -2.61 -0.58 18.34
C LEU A 315 -1.86 0.73 18.09
N ILE A 316 -2.44 1.85 18.51
CA ILE A 316 -1.91 3.18 18.21
C ILE A 316 -1.54 3.88 19.52
N GLY A 317 -0.34 4.44 19.58
CA GLY A 317 0.13 5.19 20.74
C GLY A 317 0.13 4.35 22.02
N ASP A 318 -0.58 4.81 23.05
CA ASP A 318 -0.61 4.19 24.37
C ASP A 318 -1.32 2.83 24.43
N ASP A 319 -2.06 2.43 23.37
CA ASP A 319 -2.72 1.12 23.31
C ASP A 319 -1.71 -0.03 23.42
N VAL A 320 -0.47 0.19 23.03
CA VAL A 320 0.63 -0.79 23.14
C VAL A 320 0.87 -1.18 24.61
N ALA A 321 0.58 -0.33 25.59
CA ALA A 321 0.73 -0.66 27.01
C ALA A 321 -0.14 -1.86 27.46
N ALA A 322 -1.22 -2.16 26.74
CA ALA A 322 -2.09 -3.30 26.99
C ALA A 322 -1.55 -4.65 26.47
N TRP A 323 -0.33 -4.72 25.93
CA TRP A 323 0.23 -5.90 25.29
C TRP A 323 0.11 -7.19 26.10
N ALA A 324 0.34 -7.12 27.43
CA ALA A 324 0.26 -8.29 28.30
C ALA A 324 -1.18 -8.77 28.50
N ASP A 325 -2.15 -7.86 28.54
CA ASP A 325 -3.58 -8.19 28.65
C ASP A 325 -4.11 -8.78 27.34
N ILE A 326 -3.64 -8.27 26.20
CA ILE A 326 -3.99 -8.81 24.88
C ILE A 326 -3.56 -10.27 24.77
N LEU A 327 -2.35 -10.62 25.22
CA LEU A 327 -1.80 -11.97 25.15
C LEU A 327 -2.38 -12.94 26.20
N ARG A 328 -3.27 -12.50 27.08
CA ARG A 328 -4.03 -13.42 27.98
C ARG A 328 -5.04 -14.27 27.21
N ASP A 329 -5.55 -13.78 26.10
CA ASP A 329 -6.38 -14.59 25.20
C ASP A 329 -5.44 -15.37 24.27
N PRO A 330 -5.44 -16.72 24.34
CA PRO A 330 -4.54 -17.55 23.55
C PRO A 330 -4.86 -17.54 22.03
N ALA A 331 -6.00 -16.96 21.62
CA ALA A 331 -6.33 -16.75 20.22
C ALA A 331 -5.72 -15.49 19.62
N ASN A 332 -5.13 -14.62 20.45
CA ASN A 332 -4.54 -13.38 19.99
C ASN A 332 -3.06 -13.58 19.63
N HIS A 333 -2.67 -13.00 18.51
CA HIS A 333 -1.29 -12.86 18.06
C HIS A 333 -0.90 -11.38 18.07
N LEU A 334 0.29 -11.05 18.54
CA LEU A 334 0.74 -9.67 18.72
C LEU A 334 2.01 -9.41 17.92
N HIS A 335 1.99 -8.36 17.11
CA HIS A 335 3.13 -7.91 16.32
C HIS A 335 3.54 -6.51 16.77
N LEU A 336 4.69 -6.40 17.42
CA LEU A 336 5.28 -5.13 17.85
C LEU A 336 6.47 -4.80 16.96
N TYR A 337 6.47 -3.60 16.41
CA TYR A 337 7.45 -3.19 15.39
C TYR A 337 8.62 -2.37 15.96
N GLY A 338 8.55 -2.01 17.25
CA GLY A 338 9.56 -1.15 17.87
C GLY A 338 9.51 0.29 17.37
N LYS A 339 8.36 0.78 16.89
CA LYS A 339 8.18 2.20 16.63
C LYS A 339 8.16 2.98 17.92
N HIS A 340 8.90 4.10 17.96
CA HIS A 340 8.97 5.01 19.10
C HIS A 340 8.05 6.23 18.94
N GLU A 341 7.30 6.34 17.83
CA GLU A 341 6.35 7.42 17.53
C GLU A 341 5.03 6.86 17.02
#